data_4f3f8d9585f3c5d932836044e4930d56
#
_entry.id   4f3f8d9585f3c5d932836044e4930d56
#
_cell.length_a   1.000
_cell.length_b   1.000
_cell.length_c   1.000
_cell.angle_alpha   90.00
_cell.angle_beta   90.00
_cell.angle_gamma   90.00
#
_symmetry.space_group_name_H-M   'P 1'
#
loop_
_entity.id
_entity.type
_entity.pdbx_description
1 polymer ?
#
loop_
_entity_poly.entity_id
_entity_poly.type
_entity_poly.pdbx_seq_one_letter_code
_entity_poly.pdbx_strand_id
1 'polypeptide(L)'
;MKQYLNQLIRVGMLACACLLFIYNAQGQKIKNTLVGNGWAKNTVNTTVFRKNSLTSNGKYQYIAYYDEAGYVVLGQRLLSGKVWKLRRSGYTGHVKDAHNVISIMVDKAGYLHVCWDQHDSKLRYARTLHPNSLVLGYEQAMLGQNESKVTYPEFLKLPSGELLFLYRDGGSGHGNLVVNRYDSKQQKWERMHSNLIDGEGRRNAYWQSYVDRRGTIHLSWVWRESTNVESNHDMAYACSNDGGLTWQKSNGMGYDLPIKESTAEYAARIPQQHELINQTSIAADEKGNPFIASYWRDAGSEIPQYKVIYLQEGEWKIRSFDFRKTPFTLSGGGTKDIPSPSYWFAEKIIKQC
;
A
#
# COMPACT_ATOMS: atom_id res chain seq x y z
N MET A 1 21.67 -56.36 27.06
CA MET A 1 22.23 -55.15 27.68
C MET A 1 22.62 -54.09 26.62
N LYS A 2 23.39 -54.37 25.55
CA LYS A 2 23.77 -53.40 24.51
C LYS A 2 22.59 -52.81 23.70
N GLN A 3 21.53 -53.56 23.44
CA GLN A 3 20.34 -53.05 22.71
C GLN A 3 19.53 -52.01 23.50
N TYR A 4 19.36 -52.23 24.80
CA TYR A 4 18.66 -51.27 25.68
C TYR A 4 19.46 -49.97 25.87
N LEU A 5 20.77 -50.05 25.91
CA LEU A 5 21.61 -48.85 26.01
C LEU A 5 21.54 -47.99 24.76
N ASN A 6 21.51 -48.60 23.57
CA ASN A 6 21.36 -47.88 22.29
C ASN A 6 19.96 -47.22 22.11
N GLN A 7 18.90 -47.85 22.64
CA GLN A 7 17.58 -47.24 22.68
C GLN A 7 17.50 -46.02 23.60
N LEU A 8 18.07 -46.12 24.80
CA LEU A 8 18.13 -45.00 25.76
C LEU A 8 18.93 -43.80 25.19
N ILE A 9 20.04 -44.04 24.49
CA ILE A 9 20.85 -42.99 23.86
C ILE A 9 20.07 -42.32 22.73
N ARG A 10 19.33 -43.08 21.91
CA ARG A 10 18.48 -42.50 20.82
C ARG A 10 17.32 -41.67 21.37
N VAL A 11 16.65 -42.11 22.40
CA VAL A 11 15.57 -41.36 23.06
C VAL A 11 16.12 -40.09 23.72
N GLY A 12 17.27 -40.14 24.35
CA GLY A 12 17.95 -38.99 24.95
C GLY A 12 18.39 -37.97 23.90
N MET A 13 18.92 -38.40 22.73
CA MET A 13 19.27 -37.49 21.62
C MET A 13 18.04 -36.85 20.97
N LEU A 14 16.91 -37.59 20.80
CA LEU A 14 15.67 -37.00 20.33
C LEU A 14 15.10 -35.97 21.30
N ALA A 15 15.12 -36.24 22.59
CA ALA A 15 14.66 -35.29 23.61
C ALA A 15 15.53 -34.06 23.68
N CYS A 16 16.86 -34.15 23.57
CA CYS A 16 17.76 -32.99 23.44
C CYS A 16 17.55 -32.22 22.16
N ALA A 17 17.30 -32.85 21.00
CA ALA A 17 16.99 -32.19 19.76
C ALA A 17 15.67 -31.41 19.84
N CYS A 18 14.63 -31.98 20.44
CA CYS A 18 13.36 -31.30 20.68
C CYS A 18 13.50 -30.08 21.62
N LEU A 19 14.32 -30.19 22.66
CA LEU A 19 14.59 -29.08 23.59
C LEU A 19 15.40 -27.95 22.94
N LEU A 20 16.32 -28.25 22.02
CA LEU A 20 17.03 -27.24 21.24
C LEU A 20 16.14 -26.49 20.26
N PHE A 21 15.09 -27.11 19.70
CA PHE A 21 14.11 -26.43 18.86
C PHE A 21 13.15 -25.51 19.64
N ILE A 22 12.87 -25.80 20.89
CA ILE A 22 12.00 -24.99 21.76
C ILE A 22 12.70 -23.67 22.18
N TYR A 23 14.01 -23.63 22.26
CA TYR A 23 14.77 -22.45 22.68
C TYR A 23 14.87 -21.35 21.58
N ASN A 24 14.54 -21.61 20.32
CA ASN A 24 14.63 -20.63 19.26
C ASN A 24 13.32 -19.95 18.89
N ALA A 25 12.22 -20.26 19.55
CA ALA A 25 10.96 -19.51 19.41
C ALA A 25 10.97 -18.26 20.31
N GLN A 26 11.97 -17.39 20.17
CA GLN A 26 11.88 -16.04 20.75
C GLN A 26 10.83 -15.27 19.97
N GLY A 27 9.63 -15.15 20.52
CA GLY A 27 8.60 -14.26 20.00
C GLY A 27 9.18 -12.86 19.78
N GLN A 28 8.95 -12.30 18.62
CA GLN A 28 9.45 -10.96 18.28
C GLN A 28 8.93 -9.95 19.31
N LYS A 29 9.82 -9.36 20.09
CA LYS A 29 9.46 -8.42 21.16
C LYS A 29 9.01 -7.10 20.53
N ILE A 30 7.69 -6.85 20.55
CA ILE A 30 7.12 -5.59 20.06
C ILE A 30 7.57 -4.45 20.98
N LYS A 31 8.14 -3.40 20.38
CA LYS A 31 8.51 -2.17 21.10
C LYS A 31 7.64 -1.02 20.58
N ASN A 32 6.86 -0.45 21.47
CA ASN A 32 6.07 0.75 21.17
C ASN A 32 6.87 2.01 21.51
N THR A 33 6.76 3.03 20.66
CA THR A 33 7.38 4.33 20.88
C THR A 33 6.32 5.41 20.60
N LEU A 34 6.02 6.23 21.59
CA LEU A 34 5.14 7.38 21.41
C LEU A 34 5.83 8.42 20.53
N VAL A 35 5.12 8.89 19.50
CA VAL A 35 5.58 9.96 18.61
C VAL A 35 5.07 11.30 19.08
N GLY A 36 3.75 11.44 19.21
CA GLY A 36 3.07 12.69 19.62
C GLY A 36 1.56 12.52 19.55
N ASN A 37 0.83 13.57 19.91
CA ASN A 37 -0.62 13.61 19.79
C ASN A 37 -1.03 13.95 18.35
N GLY A 38 -2.04 13.26 17.86
CA GLY A 38 -2.56 13.43 16.50
C GLY A 38 -4.06 13.63 16.48
N TRP A 39 -4.58 14.06 15.32
CA TRP A 39 -6.00 14.10 15.07
C TRP A 39 -6.62 12.71 15.24
N ALA A 40 -7.65 12.60 16.07
CA ALA A 40 -8.27 11.35 16.47
C ALA A 40 -9.79 11.32 16.30
N LYS A 41 -10.40 12.34 15.66
CA LYS A 41 -11.86 12.38 15.42
C LYS A 41 -12.32 11.50 14.25
N ASN A 42 -11.40 10.99 13.48
CA ASN A 42 -11.58 9.97 12.43
C ASN A 42 -10.25 9.27 12.14
N THR A 43 -10.21 8.40 11.12
CA THR A 43 -9.08 7.53 10.79
C THR A 43 -8.01 8.17 9.89
N VAL A 44 -8.00 9.49 9.64
CA VAL A 44 -7.08 10.12 8.67
C VAL A 44 -5.60 9.84 8.94
N ASN A 45 -5.19 9.72 10.21
CA ASN A 45 -3.82 9.36 10.61
C ASN A 45 -3.57 7.84 10.67
N THR A 46 -4.61 7.02 10.59
CA THR A 46 -4.54 5.57 10.81
C THR A 46 -5.13 4.78 9.65
N THR A 47 -5.51 5.45 8.57
CA THR A 47 -6.07 4.81 7.38
C THR A 47 -5.03 3.92 6.71
N VAL A 48 -5.28 2.61 6.73
CA VAL A 48 -4.32 1.59 6.32
C VAL A 48 -4.20 1.39 4.81
N PHE A 49 -5.15 1.88 4.04
CA PHE A 49 -5.14 1.74 2.59
C PHE A 49 -4.16 2.69 1.88
N ARG A 50 -3.57 3.64 2.62
CA ARG A 50 -2.50 4.51 2.11
C ARG A 50 -1.26 4.32 2.95
N LYS A 51 -0.25 3.81 2.30
CA LYS A 51 1.07 3.55 2.88
C LYS A 51 1.93 4.81 2.80
N ASN A 52 3.09 4.75 3.46
CA ASN A 52 4.14 5.73 3.33
C ASN A 52 3.92 7.05 4.08
N SER A 53 3.15 7.05 5.19
CA SER A 53 3.26 8.10 6.20
C SER A 53 4.44 7.86 7.16
N LEU A 54 5.11 6.71 7.03
CA LEU A 54 6.33 6.30 7.74
C LEU A 54 7.34 5.76 6.73
N THR A 55 8.56 6.27 6.73
CA THR A 55 9.64 5.79 5.85
C THR A 55 10.99 5.81 6.55
N SER A 56 11.95 5.03 6.05
CA SER A 56 13.32 4.99 6.56
C SER A 56 14.31 5.28 5.44
N ASN A 57 15.38 5.99 5.75
CA ASN A 57 16.49 6.25 4.84
C ASN A 57 17.82 6.28 5.58
N GLY A 58 18.72 5.36 5.23
CA GLY A 58 19.98 5.20 5.97
C GLY A 58 19.72 4.94 7.45
N LYS A 59 20.28 5.78 8.31
CA LYS A 59 20.14 5.68 9.77
C LYS A 59 18.89 6.35 10.36
N TYR A 60 18.09 7.04 9.56
CA TYR A 60 16.94 7.81 10.00
C TYR A 60 15.62 7.12 9.64
N GLN A 61 14.63 7.33 10.50
CA GLN A 61 13.22 7.04 10.26
C GLN A 61 12.43 8.34 10.32
N TYR A 62 11.48 8.51 9.39
CA TYR A 62 10.63 9.69 9.24
C TYR A 62 9.17 9.29 9.36
N ILE A 63 8.37 10.16 9.96
CA ILE A 63 6.91 10.01 10.07
C ILE A 63 6.24 11.35 9.76
N ALA A 64 5.05 11.29 9.20
CA ALA A 64 4.17 12.45 9.07
C ALA A 64 2.77 12.11 9.56
N TYR A 65 2.12 13.07 10.21
CA TYR A 65 0.75 12.95 10.70
C TYR A 65 0.12 14.35 10.87
N TYR A 66 -1.19 14.40 10.99
CA TYR A 66 -1.88 15.63 11.39
C TYR A 66 -2.00 15.69 12.91
N ASP A 67 -1.61 16.82 13.51
CA ASP A 67 -1.82 17.06 14.94
C ASP A 67 -3.31 17.34 15.25
N GLU A 68 -3.61 17.56 16.53
CA GLU A 68 -4.97 17.80 17.03
C GLU A 68 -5.65 19.03 16.39
N ALA A 69 -4.87 19.98 15.87
CA ALA A 69 -5.34 21.18 15.18
C ALA A 69 -5.33 21.04 13.65
N GLY A 70 -4.96 19.85 13.12
CA GLY A 70 -4.94 19.56 11.70
C GLY A 70 -3.69 20.05 10.94
N TYR A 71 -2.62 20.44 11.64
CA TYR A 71 -1.36 20.78 11.00
C TYR A 71 -0.56 19.53 10.65
N VAL A 72 0.13 19.57 9.51
CA VAL A 72 1.09 18.54 9.12
C VAL A 72 2.31 18.63 10.03
N VAL A 73 2.56 17.57 10.79
CA VAL A 73 3.74 17.39 11.64
C VAL A 73 4.67 16.38 11.03
N LEU A 74 5.95 16.73 10.93
CA LEU A 74 7.01 15.84 10.52
C LEU A 74 7.81 15.39 11.74
N GLY A 75 8.14 14.10 11.78
CA GLY A 75 9.00 13.53 12.80
C GLY A 75 10.21 12.82 12.21
N GLN A 76 11.34 12.86 12.93
CA GLN A 76 12.57 12.15 12.59
C GLN A 76 13.15 11.53 13.85
N ARG A 77 13.67 10.29 13.73
CA ARG A 77 14.49 9.68 14.76
C ARG A 77 15.64 8.88 14.13
N LEU A 78 16.64 8.57 14.93
CA LEU A 78 17.60 7.52 14.57
C LEU A 78 16.92 6.15 14.69
N LEU A 79 17.19 5.22 13.77
CA LEU A 79 16.68 3.85 13.84
C LEU A 79 17.14 3.15 15.14
N SER A 80 18.35 3.48 15.63
CA SER A 80 18.89 2.99 16.91
C SER A 80 18.31 3.70 18.14
N GLY A 81 17.62 4.84 17.95
CA GLY A 81 17.09 5.68 19.01
C GLY A 81 15.59 5.50 19.25
N LYS A 82 15.12 6.02 20.38
CA LYS A 82 13.70 6.01 20.75
C LYS A 82 13.05 7.41 20.71
N VAL A 83 13.88 8.45 20.65
CA VAL A 83 13.43 9.86 20.75
C VAL A 83 13.12 10.40 19.36
N TRP A 84 11.91 10.91 19.18
CA TRP A 84 11.48 11.62 17.99
C TRP A 84 11.76 13.11 18.11
N LYS A 85 12.41 13.67 17.12
CA LYS A 85 12.45 15.12 16.88
C LYS A 85 11.24 15.47 16.03
N LEU A 86 10.35 16.30 16.55
CA LEU A 86 9.13 16.70 15.84
C LEU A 86 9.22 18.15 15.37
N ARG A 87 8.59 18.43 14.24
CA ARG A 87 8.41 19.78 13.70
C ARG A 87 7.04 19.92 13.09
N ARG A 88 6.22 20.82 13.67
CA ARG A 88 4.97 21.29 13.06
C ARG A 88 5.33 22.16 11.85
N SER A 89 4.71 21.90 10.69
CA SER A 89 4.82 22.75 9.52
C SER A 89 3.84 23.92 9.57
N GLY A 90 3.91 24.83 8.60
CA GLY A 90 2.88 25.86 8.38
C GLY A 90 1.65 25.36 7.62
N TYR A 91 1.58 24.07 7.24
CA TYR A 91 0.53 23.51 6.40
C TYR A 91 -0.51 22.78 7.22
N THR A 92 -1.78 22.98 6.87
CA THR A 92 -2.92 22.28 7.46
C THR A 92 -3.59 21.38 6.41
N GLY A 93 -4.33 20.36 6.84
CA GLY A 93 -5.17 19.52 5.99
C GLY A 93 -6.65 19.59 6.35
N HIS A 94 -7.52 19.14 5.44
CA HIS A 94 -8.95 18.97 5.68
C HIS A 94 -9.21 17.65 6.44
N VAL A 95 -8.72 17.59 7.66
CA VAL A 95 -8.69 16.37 8.50
C VAL A 95 -10.05 15.77 8.83
N LYS A 96 -11.15 16.43 8.49
CA LYS A 96 -12.51 15.90 8.64
C LYS A 96 -12.82 14.80 7.63
N ASP A 97 -12.10 14.74 6.51
CA ASP A 97 -12.19 13.67 5.53
C ASP A 97 -11.02 12.69 5.72
N ALA A 98 -11.34 11.46 6.06
CA ALA A 98 -10.35 10.40 6.30
C ALA A 98 -9.57 9.96 5.05
N HIS A 99 -9.96 10.40 3.85
CA HIS A 99 -9.20 10.13 2.63
C HIS A 99 -7.98 11.05 2.48
N ASN A 100 -7.92 12.17 3.21
CA ASN A 100 -6.88 13.19 3.10
C ASN A 100 -5.58 12.82 3.83
N VAL A 101 -5.10 11.62 3.61
CA VAL A 101 -3.90 11.05 4.23
C VAL A 101 -2.61 11.75 3.76
N ILE A 102 -1.53 11.55 4.50
CA ILE A 102 -0.20 12.06 4.15
C ILE A 102 0.63 10.92 3.57
N SER A 103 1.33 11.19 2.46
CA SER A 103 2.35 10.31 1.90
C SER A 103 3.71 11.01 1.94
N ILE A 104 4.74 10.30 2.39
CA ILE A 104 6.11 10.82 2.48
C ILE A 104 7.11 9.82 1.90
N MET A 105 8.20 10.34 1.33
CA MET A 105 9.34 9.51 0.92
C MET A 105 10.64 10.33 0.90
N VAL A 106 11.76 9.68 1.18
CA VAL A 106 13.08 10.31 1.13
C VAL A 106 13.80 9.91 -0.15
N ASP A 107 14.27 10.90 -0.92
CA ASP A 107 15.07 10.68 -2.14
C ASP A 107 16.51 10.25 -1.84
N LYS A 108 17.28 9.97 -2.90
CA LYS A 108 18.71 9.58 -2.79
C LYS A 108 19.58 10.65 -2.12
N ALA A 109 19.24 11.92 -2.33
CA ALA A 109 20.00 13.04 -1.76
C ALA A 109 19.62 13.35 -0.31
N GLY A 110 18.60 12.66 0.24
CA GLY A 110 18.15 12.82 1.62
C GLY A 110 17.08 13.88 1.83
N TYR A 111 16.49 14.42 0.76
CA TYR A 111 15.33 15.32 0.87
C TYR A 111 14.06 14.52 1.13
N LEU A 112 13.24 14.98 2.07
CA LEU A 112 11.93 14.41 2.36
C LEU A 112 10.88 15.08 1.47
N HIS A 113 10.22 14.30 0.64
CA HIS A 113 9.07 14.68 -0.17
C HIS A 113 7.81 14.41 0.63
N VAL A 114 6.87 15.34 0.61
CA VAL A 114 5.62 15.28 1.38
C VAL A 114 4.45 15.71 0.48
N CYS A 115 3.43 14.87 0.43
CA CYS A 115 2.15 15.15 -0.22
C CYS A 115 1.04 14.93 0.81
N TRP A 116 0.03 15.80 0.86
CA TRP A 116 -1.02 15.75 1.87
C TRP A 116 -2.35 16.29 1.35
N ASP A 117 -3.47 15.88 1.95
CA ASP A 117 -4.78 16.49 1.78
C ASP A 117 -5.37 16.38 0.36
N GLN A 118 -5.39 15.17 -0.21
CA GLN A 118 -5.72 14.95 -1.62
C GLN A 118 -6.92 14.02 -1.79
N HIS A 119 -8.10 14.61 -1.95
CA HIS A 119 -9.32 13.92 -2.34
C HIS A 119 -10.09 14.77 -3.34
N ASP A 120 -9.91 14.50 -4.65
CA ASP A 120 -10.43 15.27 -5.79
C ASP A 120 -10.10 16.78 -5.68
N SER A 121 -8.84 17.08 -5.38
CA SER A 121 -8.36 18.43 -5.09
C SER A 121 -7.02 18.71 -5.76
N LYS A 122 -6.66 20.00 -5.85
CA LYS A 122 -5.37 20.43 -6.39
C LYS A 122 -4.22 19.78 -5.61
N LEU A 123 -3.17 19.34 -6.31
CA LEU A 123 -1.96 18.78 -5.70
C LEU A 123 -1.40 19.70 -4.62
N ARG A 124 -1.15 19.13 -3.44
CA ARG A 124 -0.44 19.76 -2.34
C ARG A 124 0.84 18.97 -2.08
N TYR A 125 1.94 19.51 -2.50
CA TYR A 125 3.24 18.89 -2.44
C TYR A 125 4.31 19.90 -2.02
N ALA A 126 5.22 19.47 -1.14
CA ALA A 126 6.42 20.20 -0.77
C ALA A 126 7.58 19.25 -0.53
N ARG A 127 8.79 19.77 -0.59
CA ARG A 127 10.03 19.06 -0.26
C ARG A 127 10.77 19.82 0.83
N THR A 128 11.54 19.12 1.65
CA THR A 128 12.40 19.78 2.65
C THR A 128 13.48 20.65 1.97
N LEU A 129 13.87 21.73 2.65
CA LEU A 129 14.86 22.70 2.14
C LEU A 129 16.28 22.11 2.12
N HIS A 130 16.56 21.15 3.00
CA HIS A 130 17.89 20.52 3.13
C HIS A 130 17.75 19.01 3.32
N PRO A 131 18.76 18.23 2.95
CA PRO A 131 18.84 16.81 3.27
C PRO A 131 18.72 16.55 4.76
N ASN A 132 18.00 15.49 5.13
CA ASN A 132 17.78 15.08 6.53
C ASN A 132 17.15 16.16 7.43
N SER A 133 16.49 17.16 6.85
CA SER A 133 15.78 18.23 7.52
C SER A 133 14.30 17.88 7.73
N LEU A 134 13.64 18.58 8.65
CA LEU A 134 12.18 18.62 8.82
C LEU A 134 11.57 19.97 8.41
N VAL A 135 12.37 20.86 7.84
CA VAL A 135 11.90 22.17 7.37
C VAL A 135 11.40 22.03 5.94
N LEU A 136 10.08 22.09 5.75
CA LEU A 136 9.48 22.10 4.42
C LEU A 136 9.71 23.45 3.73
N GLY A 137 9.96 23.36 2.41
CA GLY A 137 9.90 24.50 1.51
C GLY A 137 8.47 24.91 1.18
N TYR A 138 8.32 25.80 0.20
CA TYR A 138 7.01 26.22 -0.29
C TYR A 138 6.27 25.05 -0.97
N GLU A 139 4.93 25.12 -0.92
CA GLU A 139 4.05 24.27 -1.71
C GLU A 139 4.29 24.56 -3.21
N GLN A 140 4.47 23.52 -4.00
CA GLN A 140 4.82 23.64 -5.41
C GLN A 140 4.12 22.56 -6.23
N ALA A 141 3.93 22.83 -7.52
CA ALA A 141 3.54 21.82 -8.49
C ALA A 141 4.69 20.84 -8.74
N MET A 142 4.40 19.62 -9.16
CA MET A 142 5.41 18.70 -9.72
C MET A 142 5.68 19.02 -11.19
N LEU A 143 4.61 19.04 -12.01
CA LEU A 143 4.64 19.35 -13.46
C LEU A 143 3.68 20.47 -13.84
N GLY A 144 2.65 20.75 -13.03
CA GLY A 144 1.59 21.69 -13.35
C GLY A 144 0.53 21.17 -14.32
N GLN A 145 0.56 19.87 -14.66
CA GLN A 145 -0.39 19.22 -15.55
C GLN A 145 -1.03 18.00 -14.87
N ASN A 146 -2.35 17.82 -15.02
CA ASN A 146 -3.15 16.76 -14.38
C ASN A 146 -3.07 16.80 -12.83
N GLU A 147 -2.86 17.99 -12.26
CA GLU A 147 -2.66 18.19 -10.81
C GLU A 147 -3.80 18.97 -10.17
N SER A 148 -4.91 19.20 -10.88
CA SER A 148 -6.07 19.95 -10.37
C SER A 148 -7.08 19.08 -9.61
N LYS A 149 -7.11 17.77 -9.88
CA LYS A 149 -8.05 16.78 -9.31
C LYS A 149 -7.33 15.53 -8.83
N VAL A 150 -6.36 15.71 -7.95
CA VAL A 150 -5.56 14.62 -7.40
C VAL A 150 -6.32 13.90 -6.30
N THR A 151 -6.30 12.56 -6.36
CA THR A 151 -6.81 11.70 -5.29
C THR A 151 -5.84 10.55 -5.07
N TYR A 152 -5.65 10.18 -3.78
CA TYR A 152 -4.84 9.03 -3.36
C TYR A 152 -3.40 9.09 -3.85
N PRO A 153 -2.66 10.18 -3.62
CA PRO A 153 -1.26 10.25 -3.99
C PRO A 153 -0.42 9.30 -3.12
N GLU A 154 0.52 8.62 -3.77
CA GLU A 154 1.42 7.69 -3.10
C GLU A 154 2.83 7.78 -3.68
N PHE A 155 3.84 7.95 -2.82
CA PHE A 155 5.23 7.79 -3.22
C PHE A 155 5.64 6.33 -3.14
N LEU A 156 6.35 5.86 -4.15
CA LEU A 156 7.07 4.60 -4.13
C LEU A 156 8.58 4.87 -4.22
N LYS A 157 9.36 4.05 -3.55
CA LYS A 157 10.81 4.06 -3.65
C LYS A 157 11.30 2.72 -4.20
N LEU A 158 12.01 2.78 -5.31
CA LEU A 158 12.65 1.61 -5.91
C LEU A 158 13.93 1.24 -5.14
N PRO A 159 14.41 -0.01 -5.21
CA PRO A 159 15.70 -0.40 -4.63
C PRO A 159 16.87 0.42 -5.17
N SER A 160 16.77 0.89 -6.41
CA SER A 160 17.70 1.87 -6.99
C SER A 160 17.73 3.21 -6.24
N GLY A 161 16.73 3.48 -5.40
CA GLY A 161 16.50 4.74 -4.68
C GLY A 161 15.77 5.80 -5.50
N GLU A 162 15.36 5.50 -6.73
CA GLU A 162 14.47 6.36 -7.51
C GLU A 162 13.10 6.44 -6.87
N LEU A 163 12.41 7.58 -7.05
CA LEU A 163 11.06 7.78 -6.56
C LEU A 163 10.07 7.80 -7.72
N LEU A 164 8.96 7.11 -7.50
CA LEU A 164 7.75 7.26 -8.30
C LEU A 164 6.67 7.95 -7.45
N PHE A 165 5.75 8.61 -8.12
CA PHE A 165 4.58 9.22 -7.51
C PHE A 165 3.34 8.85 -8.32
N LEU A 166 2.44 8.12 -7.69
CA LEU A 166 1.22 7.60 -8.28
C LEU A 166 0.03 8.37 -7.72
N TYR A 167 -0.93 8.71 -8.56
CA TYR A 167 -2.19 9.32 -8.12
C TYR A 167 -3.29 9.13 -9.15
N ARG A 168 -4.53 9.23 -8.71
CA ARG A 168 -5.68 9.33 -9.60
C ARG A 168 -5.86 10.78 -10.01
N ASP A 169 -5.93 11.04 -11.31
CA ASP A 169 -6.46 12.28 -11.89
C ASP A 169 -7.95 12.07 -12.17
N GLY A 170 -8.81 12.76 -11.42
CA GLY A 170 -10.26 12.63 -11.46
C GLY A 170 -10.92 12.14 -10.18
N GLY A 171 -12.26 12.05 -10.21
CA GLY A 171 -13.11 11.72 -9.08
C GLY A 171 -13.48 10.24 -8.96
N SER A 172 -14.39 9.94 -8.03
CA SER A 172 -14.94 8.60 -7.82
C SER A 172 -15.84 8.19 -8.99
N GLY A 173 -15.62 7.02 -9.56
CA GLY A 173 -16.36 6.50 -10.72
C GLY A 173 -15.84 7.04 -12.07
N HIS A 174 -14.86 7.93 -12.07
CA HIS A 174 -14.19 8.41 -13.29
C HIS A 174 -12.79 8.93 -12.94
N GLY A 175 -11.77 8.46 -13.60
CA GLY A 175 -10.40 8.92 -13.39
C GLY A 175 -9.36 7.93 -13.87
N ASN A 176 -8.16 8.43 -14.05
CA ASN A 176 -7.04 7.72 -14.64
C ASN A 176 -5.90 7.61 -13.64
N LEU A 177 -5.12 6.54 -13.70
CA LEU A 177 -3.89 6.42 -12.90
C LEU A 177 -2.73 7.12 -13.61
N VAL A 178 -2.19 8.11 -12.94
CA VAL A 178 -1.04 8.90 -13.38
C VAL A 178 0.21 8.45 -12.63
N VAL A 179 1.36 8.42 -13.31
CA VAL A 179 2.65 8.08 -12.73
C VAL A 179 3.69 9.13 -13.11
N ASN A 180 4.31 9.74 -12.11
CA ASN A 180 5.48 10.60 -12.27
C ASN A 180 6.73 9.91 -11.73
N ARG A 181 7.90 10.24 -12.27
CA ARG A 181 9.23 9.82 -11.79
C ARG A 181 10.04 11.04 -11.36
N TYR A 182 10.80 10.90 -10.29
CA TYR A 182 11.70 11.95 -9.82
C TYR A 182 13.10 11.76 -10.37
N ASP A 183 13.56 12.72 -11.17
CA ASP A 183 14.97 12.81 -11.55
C ASP A 183 15.79 13.46 -10.41
N SER A 184 16.53 12.65 -9.70
CA SER A 184 17.35 13.09 -8.56
C SER A 184 18.55 13.95 -8.96
N LYS A 185 19.01 13.89 -10.23
CA LYS A 185 20.09 14.71 -10.73
C LYS A 185 19.62 16.11 -11.06
N GLN A 186 18.48 16.23 -11.75
CA GLN A 186 17.87 17.50 -12.08
C GLN A 186 17.00 18.05 -10.94
N GLN A 187 16.69 17.23 -9.93
CA GLN A 187 15.77 17.52 -8.80
C GLN A 187 14.38 17.95 -9.28
N LYS A 188 13.88 17.29 -10.31
CA LYS A 188 12.59 17.57 -10.93
C LYS A 188 11.75 16.30 -11.11
N TRP A 189 10.42 16.48 -11.11
CA TRP A 189 9.49 15.46 -11.50
C TRP A 189 9.30 15.45 -13.01
N GLU A 190 9.17 14.26 -13.57
CA GLU A 190 8.88 14.01 -14.99
C GLU A 190 7.66 13.12 -15.10
N ARG A 191 6.84 13.33 -16.15
CA ARG A 191 5.71 12.47 -16.46
C ARG A 191 6.21 11.17 -17.06
N MET A 192 5.92 10.04 -16.39
CA MET A 192 6.16 8.72 -16.93
C MET A 192 4.94 8.22 -17.70
N HIS A 193 3.77 8.24 -17.06
CA HIS A 193 2.49 7.88 -17.67
C HIS A 193 1.42 8.90 -17.28
N SER A 194 0.82 9.57 -18.28
CA SER A 194 -0.33 10.44 -18.05
C SER A 194 -1.63 9.65 -17.85
N ASN A 195 -1.64 8.38 -18.26
CA ASN A 195 -2.77 7.48 -18.17
C ASN A 195 -2.27 6.03 -18.20
N LEU A 196 -1.82 5.49 -17.07
CA LEU A 196 -1.38 4.10 -17.00
C LEU A 196 -2.58 3.14 -17.00
N ILE A 197 -3.61 3.47 -16.22
CA ILE A 197 -4.88 2.74 -16.19
C ILE A 197 -5.99 3.71 -16.53
N ASP A 198 -6.69 3.44 -17.63
CA ASP A 198 -7.71 4.31 -18.19
C ASP A 198 -9.09 3.94 -17.68
N GLY A 199 -9.74 4.87 -17.00
CA GLY A 199 -11.13 4.76 -16.59
C GLY A 199 -12.13 4.99 -17.72
N GLU A 200 -11.68 5.31 -18.93
CA GLU A 200 -12.51 5.54 -20.14
C GLU A 200 -13.62 6.57 -19.91
N GLY A 201 -13.40 7.50 -18.95
CA GLY A 201 -14.37 8.55 -18.58
C GLY A 201 -15.62 8.05 -17.83
N ARG A 202 -15.73 6.75 -17.53
CA ARG A 202 -16.93 6.13 -16.95
C ARG A 202 -16.67 5.23 -15.75
N ARG A 203 -15.41 4.96 -15.41
CA ARG A 203 -14.98 4.17 -14.25
C ARG A 203 -13.66 4.68 -13.71
N ASN A 204 -13.20 4.10 -12.63
CA ASN A 204 -11.82 4.28 -12.18
C ASN A 204 -11.28 3.02 -11.51
N ALA A 205 -9.96 2.86 -11.54
CA ALA A 205 -9.24 1.87 -10.78
C ALA A 205 -9.04 2.33 -9.33
N TYR A 206 -9.29 1.45 -8.37
CA TYR A 206 -8.83 1.60 -7.00
C TYR A 206 -7.65 0.65 -6.78
N TRP A 207 -6.44 1.18 -6.85
CA TRP A 207 -5.22 0.40 -6.86
C TRP A 207 -4.55 0.31 -5.50
N GLN A 208 -3.72 -0.72 -5.35
CA GLN A 208 -2.66 -0.84 -4.38
C GLN A 208 -1.37 -1.23 -5.08
N SER A 209 -0.26 -0.68 -4.60
CA SER A 209 1.07 -0.90 -5.15
C SER A 209 1.99 -1.55 -4.13
N TYR A 210 2.96 -2.31 -4.60
CA TYR A 210 4.03 -2.89 -3.81
C TYR A 210 5.29 -3.01 -4.65
N VAL A 211 6.43 -2.63 -4.08
CA VAL A 211 7.74 -2.85 -4.69
C VAL A 211 8.41 -3.98 -3.93
N ASP A 212 8.69 -5.07 -4.61
CA ASP A 212 9.34 -6.22 -4.01
C ASP A 212 10.86 -6.02 -3.83
N ARG A 213 11.53 -6.97 -3.18
CA ARG A 213 12.98 -6.89 -2.92
C ARG A 213 13.83 -6.92 -4.20
N ARG A 214 13.29 -7.43 -5.31
CA ARG A 214 13.96 -7.48 -6.62
C ARG A 214 13.75 -6.21 -7.43
N GLY A 215 12.86 -5.33 -6.96
CA GLY A 215 12.52 -4.07 -7.63
C GLY A 215 11.33 -4.19 -8.57
N THR A 216 10.67 -5.35 -8.64
CA THR A 216 9.41 -5.48 -9.38
C THR A 216 8.34 -4.64 -8.70
N ILE A 217 7.67 -3.81 -9.46
CA ILE A 217 6.49 -3.07 -9.02
C ILE A 217 5.27 -3.93 -9.32
N HIS A 218 4.54 -4.31 -8.28
CA HIS A 218 3.27 -5.01 -8.38
C HIS A 218 2.13 -4.02 -8.19
N LEU A 219 1.11 -4.11 -9.02
CA LEU A 219 -0.08 -3.28 -8.98
C LEU A 219 -1.32 -4.16 -9.06
N SER A 220 -2.22 -4.04 -8.08
CA SER A 220 -3.55 -4.66 -8.13
C SER A 220 -4.62 -3.59 -8.01
N TRP A 221 -5.76 -3.79 -8.65
CA TRP A 221 -6.88 -2.84 -8.53
C TRP A 221 -8.23 -3.54 -8.70
N VAL A 222 -9.24 -2.89 -8.14
CA VAL A 222 -10.64 -3.16 -8.47
C VAL A 222 -11.16 -2.05 -9.38
N TRP A 223 -12.06 -2.40 -10.29
CA TRP A 223 -12.81 -1.41 -11.05
C TRP A 223 -13.99 -0.90 -10.25
N ARG A 224 -14.31 0.37 -10.41
CA ARG A 224 -15.49 1.00 -9.82
C ARG A 224 -16.23 1.84 -10.86
N GLU A 225 -17.50 1.50 -11.10
CA GLU A 225 -18.29 2.06 -12.19
C GLU A 225 -19.06 3.34 -11.81
N SER A 226 -19.20 3.63 -10.50
CA SER A 226 -19.95 4.80 -10.02
C SER A 226 -19.44 5.27 -8.66
N THR A 227 -20.08 6.29 -8.09
CA THR A 227 -19.78 6.73 -6.72
C THR A 227 -20.23 5.74 -5.65
N ASN A 228 -21.13 4.79 -5.97
CA ASN A 228 -21.55 3.74 -5.05
C ASN A 228 -20.53 2.60 -4.99
N VAL A 229 -20.12 2.21 -3.76
CA VAL A 229 -19.15 1.12 -3.54
C VAL A 229 -19.64 -0.23 -4.07
N GLU A 230 -20.94 -0.47 -4.11
CA GLU A 230 -21.52 -1.70 -4.69
C GLU A 230 -21.16 -1.91 -6.16
N SER A 231 -20.76 -0.85 -6.87
CA SER A 231 -20.29 -0.94 -8.24
C SER A 231 -18.85 -1.43 -8.38
N ASN A 232 -18.16 -1.74 -7.28
CA ASN A 232 -16.85 -2.39 -7.33
C ASN A 232 -16.99 -3.81 -7.90
N HIS A 233 -16.06 -4.15 -8.79
CA HIS A 233 -16.01 -5.49 -9.37
C HIS A 233 -14.58 -5.87 -9.76
N ASP A 234 -14.36 -7.15 -9.88
CA ASP A 234 -13.13 -7.77 -10.38
C ASP A 234 -11.86 -7.36 -9.63
N MET A 235 -10.86 -8.21 -9.63
CA MET A 235 -9.52 -7.92 -9.16
C MET A 235 -8.55 -8.05 -10.32
N ALA A 236 -7.98 -6.94 -10.75
CA ALA A 236 -7.02 -6.90 -11.84
C ALA A 236 -5.57 -6.80 -11.33
N TYR A 237 -4.62 -7.10 -12.22
CA TYR A 237 -3.21 -7.14 -11.90
C TYR A 237 -2.32 -6.67 -13.06
N ALA A 238 -1.22 -6.03 -12.71
CA ALA A 238 -0.10 -5.73 -13.59
C ALA A 238 1.22 -5.69 -12.80
N CYS A 239 2.34 -5.92 -13.44
CA CYS A 239 3.66 -5.70 -12.85
C CYS A 239 4.62 -5.01 -13.83
N SER A 240 5.68 -4.40 -13.26
CA SER A 240 6.77 -3.80 -14.01
C SER A 240 8.11 -4.22 -13.42
N ASN A 241 9.03 -4.64 -14.28
CA ASN A 241 10.39 -5.07 -13.91
C ASN A 241 11.47 -4.03 -14.27
N ASP A 242 11.09 -2.91 -14.85
CA ASP A 242 11.98 -1.87 -15.39
C ASP A 242 11.74 -0.48 -14.77
N GLY A 243 11.26 -0.49 -13.53
CA GLY A 243 11.02 0.75 -12.78
C GLY A 243 9.76 1.51 -13.21
N GLY A 244 8.80 0.84 -13.83
CA GLY A 244 7.51 1.41 -14.23
C GLY A 244 7.47 1.92 -15.67
N LEU A 245 8.50 1.69 -16.49
CA LEU A 245 8.53 2.11 -17.90
C LEU A 245 7.58 1.28 -18.74
N THR A 246 7.66 -0.05 -18.62
CA THR A 246 6.73 -0.99 -19.26
C THR A 246 6.00 -1.82 -18.23
N TRP A 247 4.84 -2.30 -18.62
CA TRP A 247 3.96 -3.09 -17.75
C TRP A 247 3.55 -4.38 -18.43
N GLN A 248 3.40 -5.43 -17.64
CA GLN A 248 3.09 -6.77 -18.13
C GLN A 248 2.11 -7.51 -17.21
N LYS A 249 1.47 -8.53 -17.77
CA LYS A 249 0.64 -9.49 -17.06
C LYS A 249 1.51 -10.46 -16.25
N SER A 250 0.89 -11.25 -15.39
CA SER A 250 1.58 -12.25 -14.56
C SER A 250 2.38 -13.28 -15.35
N ASN A 251 1.96 -13.57 -16.60
CA ASN A 251 2.64 -14.49 -17.52
C ASN A 251 3.76 -13.83 -18.35
N GLY A 252 4.08 -12.56 -18.10
CA GLY A 252 5.11 -11.82 -18.83
C GLY A 252 4.67 -11.15 -20.12
N MET A 253 3.41 -11.33 -20.56
CA MET A 253 2.87 -10.65 -21.74
C MET A 253 2.75 -9.15 -21.47
N GLY A 254 3.37 -8.31 -22.31
CA GLY A 254 3.31 -6.86 -22.20
C GLY A 254 1.90 -6.29 -22.39
N TYR A 255 1.64 -5.18 -21.74
CA TYR A 255 0.44 -4.38 -21.99
C TYR A 255 0.72 -3.31 -23.04
N ASP A 256 -0.23 -3.16 -23.97
CA ASP A 256 -0.38 -1.91 -24.73
C ASP A 256 -1.04 -0.88 -23.81
N LEU A 257 -0.34 0.23 -23.54
CA LEU A 257 -0.83 1.26 -22.63
C LEU A 257 -1.74 2.28 -23.36
N PRO A 258 -2.77 2.81 -22.70
CA PRO A 258 -3.16 2.55 -21.31
C PRO A 258 -3.88 1.21 -21.11
N ILE A 259 -3.76 0.67 -19.89
CA ILE A 259 -4.53 -0.53 -19.50
C ILE A 259 -6.00 -0.14 -19.32
N LYS A 260 -6.88 -0.84 -20.03
CA LYS A 260 -8.33 -0.65 -19.96
C LYS A 260 -9.01 -1.86 -19.32
N GLU A 261 -10.29 -1.70 -18.98
CA GLU A 261 -11.09 -2.82 -18.45
C GLU A 261 -11.05 -4.03 -19.39
N SER A 262 -11.16 -3.81 -20.71
CA SER A 262 -11.17 -4.87 -21.72
C SER A 262 -9.80 -5.54 -21.95
N THR A 263 -8.68 -4.90 -21.54
CA THR A 263 -7.31 -5.42 -21.76
C THR A 263 -6.65 -5.90 -20.47
N ALA A 264 -7.21 -5.58 -19.30
CA ALA A 264 -6.67 -5.94 -18.01
C ALA A 264 -6.60 -7.47 -17.82
N GLU A 265 -5.57 -7.95 -17.16
CA GLU A 265 -5.54 -9.29 -16.59
C GLU A 265 -6.35 -9.31 -15.30
N TYR A 266 -7.17 -10.32 -15.13
CA TYR A 266 -7.98 -10.52 -13.95
C TYR A 266 -7.44 -11.65 -13.07
N ALA A 267 -6.95 -11.29 -11.91
CA ALA A 267 -6.55 -12.24 -10.88
C ALA A 267 -7.77 -12.93 -10.22
N ALA A 268 -8.92 -12.25 -10.21
CA ALA A 268 -10.21 -12.83 -9.84
C ALA A 268 -11.35 -12.08 -10.53
N ARG A 269 -12.35 -12.82 -11.02
CA ARG A 269 -13.61 -12.25 -11.54
C ARG A 269 -14.63 -12.21 -10.39
N ILE A 270 -15.06 -11.00 -10.03
CA ILE A 270 -15.93 -10.74 -8.89
C ILE A 270 -17.06 -9.83 -9.38
N PRO A 271 -18.34 -10.27 -9.36
CA PRO A 271 -19.43 -9.42 -9.82
C PRO A 271 -19.63 -8.18 -8.95
N GLN A 272 -20.30 -7.17 -9.47
CA GLN A 272 -20.81 -6.05 -8.68
C GLN A 272 -21.78 -6.54 -7.60
N GLN A 273 -22.04 -5.74 -6.56
CA GLN A 273 -22.96 -6.05 -5.45
C GLN A 273 -22.54 -7.27 -4.61
N HIS A 274 -21.25 -7.63 -4.63
CA HIS A 274 -20.68 -8.72 -3.84
C HIS A 274 -19.85 -8.22 -2.65
N GLU A 275 -20.08 -6.99 -2.21
CA GLU A 275 -19.37 -6.35 -1.07
C GLU A 275 -17.84 -6.33 -1.24
N LEU A 276 -17.36 -6.20 -2.48
CA LEU A 276 -15.93 -6.08 -2.76
C LEU A 276 -15.44 -4.72 -2.29
N ILE A 277 -14.46 -4.73 -1.40
CA ILE A 277 -13.80 -3.49 -0.95
C ILE A 277 -12.91 -2.90 -2.03
N ASN A 278 -12.84 -1.57 -2.10
CA ASN A 278 -12.01 -0.88 -3.09
C ASN A 278 -10.53 -0.80 -2.71
N GLN A 279 -10.17 -0.81 -1.42
CA GLN A 279 -8.78 -0.85 -1.00
C GLN A 279 -8.39 -2.28 -0.63
N THR A 280 -7.45 -2.84 -1.38
CA THR A 280 -6.90 -4.17 -1.15
C THR A 280 -5.52 -4.06 -0.49
N SER A 281 -4.86 -5.17 -0.23
CA SER A 281 -3.46 -5.21 0.13
C SER A 281 -2.72 -6.13 -0.82
N ILE A 282 -1.60 -5.68 -1.36
CA ILE A 282 -0.74 -6.49 -2.21
C ILE A 282 0.65 -6.61 -1.61
N ALA A 283 1.24 -7.77 -1.73
CA ALA A 283 2.63 -8.08 -1.39
C ALA A 283 3.16 -9.14 -2.35
N ALA A 284 4.44 -9.46 -2.28
CA ALA A 284 5.03 -10.59 -2.99
C ALA A 284 5.92 -11.41 -2.04
N ASP A 285 6.05 -12.70 -2.36
CA ASP A 285 7.00 -13.59 -1.67
C ASP A 285 8.45 -13.29 -2.11
N GLU A 286 9.41 -14.07 -1.58
CA GLU A 286 10.83 -13.94 -1.94
C GLU A 286 11.12 -14.29 -3.41
N LYS A 287 10.25 -15.07 -4.05
CA LYS A 287 10.33 -15.43 -5.47
C LYS A 287 9.66 -14.39 -6.38
N GLY A 288 8.96 -13.39 -5.78
CA GLY A 288 8.22 -12.35 -6.49
C GLY A 288 6.82 -12.79 -6.93
N ASN A 289 6.27 -13.86 -6.36
CA ASN A 289 4.89 -14.22 -6.62
C ASN A 289 3.95 -13.27 -5.86
N PRO A 290 2.97 -12.66 -6.53
CA PRO A 290 2.06 -11.71 -5.89
C PRO A 290 1.00 -12.40 -5.04
N PHE A 291 0.63 -11.73 -3.93
CA PHE A 291 -0.46 -12.07 -3.04
C PHE A 291 -1.33 -10.84 -2.82
N ILE A 292 -2.63 -10.96 -3.08
CA ILE A 292 -3.59 -9.87 -2.95
C ILE A 292 -4.62 -10.27 -1.89
N ALA A 293 -4.68 -9.53 -0.79
CA ALA A 293 -5.69 -9.72 0.25
C ALA A 293 -6.86 -8.76 0.06
N SER A 294 -8.07 -9.28 0.14
CA SER A 294 -9.30 -8.52 0.04
C SER A 294 -10.42 -9.24 0.79
N TYR A 295 -11.64 -8.76 0.68
CA TYR A 295 -12.84 -9.48 1.07
C TYR A 295 -13.98 -9.20 0.09
N TRP A 296 -14.82 -10.20 -0.08
CA TRP A 296 -16.07 -10.10 -0.83
C TRP A 296 -17.00 -11.26 -0.45
N ARG A 297 -18.25 -11.17 -0.87
CA ARG A 297 -19.30 -12.15 -0.64
C ARG A 297 -19.36 -13.12 -1.82
N ASP A 298 -19.32 -14.42 -1.55
CA ASP A 298 -19.56 -15.43 -2.57
C ASP A 298 -21.04 -15.46 -3.01
N ALA A 299 -21.28 -15.98 -4.20
CA ALA A 299 -22.64 -16.19 -4.70
C ALA A 299 -23.43 -17.10 -3.73
N GLY A 300 -24.65 -16.69 -3.39
CA GLY A 300 -25.50 -17.41 -2.45
C GLY A 300 -25.16 -17.23 -0.97
N SER A 301 -24.12 -16.46 -0.63
CA SER A 301 -23.81 -16.10 0.76
C SER A 301 -24.18 -14.64 1.04
N GLU A 302 -24.61 -14.33 2.26
CA GLU A 302 -24.81 -12.97 2.73
C GLU A 302 -23.60 -12.41 3.50
N ILE A 303 -22.62 -13.26 3.79
CA ILE A 303 -21.49 -12.93 4.66
C ILE A 303 -20.22 -12.77 3.84
N PRO A 304 -19.68 -11.55 3.71
CA PRO A 304 -18.37 -11.35 3.11
C PRO A 304 -17.25 -12.03 3.92
N GLN A 305 -16.38 -12.76 3.25
CA GLN A 305 -15.23 -13.43 3.85
C GLN A 305 -13.91 -12.80 3.40
N TYR A 306 -12.90 -12.80 4.25
CA TYR A 306 -11.54 -12.45 3.85
C TYR A 306 -11.00 -13.52 2.91
N LYS A 307 -10.32 -13.06 1.86
CA LYS A 307 -9.73 -13.93 0.85
C LYS A 307 -8.33 -13.46 0.48
N VAL A 308 -7.50 -14.41 0.06
CA VAL A 308 -6.21 -14.15 -0.57
C VAL A 308 -6.22 -14.72 -1.96
N ILE A 309 -5.89 -13.88 -2.93
CA ILE A 309 -5.65 -14.24 -4.32
C ILE A 309 -4.13 -14.33 -4.48
N TYR A 310 -3.61 -15.39 -5.07
CA TYR A 310 -2.19 -15.60 -5.26
C TYR A 310 -1.89 -16.34 -6.55
N LEU A 311 -0.70 -16.10 -7.10
CA LEU A 311 -0.24 -16.77 -8.30
C LEU A 311 0.54 -18.04 -7.91
N GLN A 312 0.11 -19.19 -8.43
CA GLN A 312 0.77 -20.48 -8.23
C GLN A 312 0.84 -21.23 -9.55
N GLU A 313 2.05 -21.63 -9.97
CA GLU A 313 2.26 -22.37 -11.21
C GLU A 313 1.67 -21.70 -12.46
N GLY A 314 1.72 -20.36 -12.49
CA GLY A 314 1.17 -19.54 -13.58
C GLY A 314 -0.34 -19.34 -13.57
N GLU A 315 -1.05 -19.85 -12.56
CA GLU A 315 -2.48 -19.70 -12.41
C GLU A 315 -2.85 -18.91 -11.15
N TRP A 316 -3.87 -18.05 -11.25
CA TRP A 316 -4.45 -17.37 -10.11
C TRP A 316 -5.32 -18.31 -9.29
N LYS A 317 -5.03 -18.39 -8.00
CA LYS A 317 -5.78 -19.19 -7.02
C LYS A 317 -6.40 -18.26 -5.97
N ILE A 318 -7.51 -18.70 -5.37
CA ILE A 318 -8.22 -17.97 -4.31
C ILE A 318 -8.34 -18.88 -3.10
N ARG A 319 -7.94 -18.36 -1.93
CA ARG A 319 -8.18 -19.01 -0.63
C ARG A 319 -9.12 -18.14 0.20
N SER A 320 -10.25 -18.72 0.63
CA SER A 320 -11.22 -18.10 1.54
C SER A 320 -10.89 -18.45 3.00
N PHE A 321 -11.22 -17.51 3.91
CA PHE A 321 -11.08 -17.68 5.36
C PHE A 321 -12.47 -17.51 5.99
N ASP A 322 -13.19 -18.60 6.21
CA ASP A 322 -14.60 -18.64 6.55
C ASP A 322 -14.87 -18.45 8.05
N PHE A 323 -14.18 -17.49 8.69
CA PHE A 323 -14.34 -17.23 10.12
C PHE A 323 -15.37 -16.14 10.44
N ARG A 324 -15.77 -15.30 9.48
CA ARG A 324 -16.81 -14.29 9.70
C ARG A 324 -18.17 -14.95 9.82
N LYS A 325 -19.01 -14.38 10.72
CA LYS A 325 -20.37 -14.91 10.99
C LYS A 325 -21.47 -13.85 10.81
N THR A 326 -21.10 -12.59 10.58
CA THR A 326 -22.05 -11.49 10.47
C THR A 326 -22.00 -10.86 9.09
N PRO A 327 -23.15 -10.60 8.46
CA PRO A 327 -23.22 -9.84 7.21
C PRO A 327 -22.87 -8.36 7.46
N PHE A 328 -22.50 -7.67 6.41
CA PHE A 328 -22.42 -6.21 6.34
C PHE A 328 -22.60 -5.76 4.90
N THR A 329 -22.87 -4.47 4.69
CA THR A 329 -22.95 -3.88 3.36
C THR A 329 -21.98 -2.72 3.21
N LEU A 330 -21.40 -2.60 2.02
CA LEU A 330 -20.57 -1.46 1.58
C LEU A 330 -21.38 -0.47 0.75
N SER A 331 -22.67 -0.67 0.57
CA SER A 331 -23.54 0.19 -0.23
C SER A 331 -23.37 1.67 0.11
N GLY A 332 -23.49 2.53 -0.90
CA GLY A 332 -23.33 3.98 -0.80
C GLY A 332 -21.87 4.46 -0.91
N GLY A 333 -21.63 5.68 -0.50
CA GLY A 333 -20.33 6.36 -0.53
C GLY A 333 -19.75 6.63 0.86
N GLY A 334 -18.62 7.35 0.89
CA GLY A 334 -17.96 7.79 2.13
C GLY A 334 -17.08 6.73 2.79
N THR A 335 -16.55 7.06 3.97
CA THR A 335 -15.73 6.16 4.79
C THR A 335 -16.61 5.12 5.47
N LYS A 336 -16.19 3.85 5.42
CA LYS A 336 -16.88 2.73 6.07
C LYS A 336 -16.13 2.31 7.34
N ASP A 337 -16.87 2.03 8.40
CA ASP A 337 -16.30 1.56 9.69
C ASP A 337 -15.94 0.07 9.69
N ILE A 338 -15.87 -0.55 8.52
CA ILE A 338 -15.56 -1.96 8.36
C ILE A 338 -14.05 -2.12 8.19
N PRO A 339 -13.40 -3.01 8.97
CA PRO A 339 -11.97 -3.23 8.86
C PRO A 339 -11.57 -3.64 7.45
N SER A 340 -10.68 -2.87 6.84
CA SER A 340 -10.07 -3.21 5.56
C SER A 340 -8.96 -4.26 5.77
N PRO A 341 -8.69 -5.17 4.80
CA PRO A 341 -7.52 -6.03 4.84
C PRO A 341 -6.27 -5.15 4.87
N SER A 342 -5.46 -5.28 5.92
CA SER A 342 -4.22 -4.51 6.03
C SER A 342 -3.06 -5.26 5.37
N TYR A 343 -2.04 -4.52 4.92
CA TYR A 343 -0.77 -5.08 4.44
C TYR A 343 -0.17 -6.10 5.42
N TRP A 344 -0.27 -5.85 6.73
CA TRP A 344 0.20 -6.75 7.77
C TRP A 344 -0.51 -8.11 7.76
N PHE A 345 -1.80 -8.13 7.43
CA PHE A 345 -2.57 -9.36 7.29
C PHE A 345 -2.07 -10.16 6.07
N ALA A 346 -1.86 -9.51 4.94
CA ALA A 346 -1.30 -10.15 3.75
C ALA A 346 0.11 -10.71 4.02
N GLU A 347 0.99 -9.96 4.67
CA GLU A 347 2.35 -10.40 4.99
C GLU A 347 2.39 -11.60 5.95
N LYS A 348 1.49 -11.65 6.94
CA LYS A 348 1.40 -12.81 7.85
C LYS A 348 0.89 -14.06 7.16
N ILE A 349 -0.10 -13.93 6.26
CA ILE A 349 -0.66 -15.07 5.54
C ILE A 349 0.35 -15.64 4.54
N ILE A 350 1.10 -14.78 3.85
CA ILE A 350 2.16 -15.20 2.92
C ILE A 350 3.21 -16.08 3.63
N LYS A 351 3.51 -15.80 4.90
CA LYS A 351 4.46 -16.62 5.70
C LYS A 351 3.89 -17.97 6.17
N GLN A 352 2.57 -18.19 6.04
CA GLN A 352 1.88 -19.42 6.44
C GLN A 352 1.44 -20.29 5.25
N CYS A 353 1.51 -19.78 4.02
CA CYS A 353 1.32 -20.50 2.75
C CYS A 353 2.68 -20.92 2.18
#